data_c61dcbf0e47028ef899edf26d4df6d5f
#
_entry.id   c61dcbf0e47028ef899edf26d4df6d5f
#
_cell.length_a   1.000
_cell.length_b   1.000
_cell.length_c   1.000
_cell.angle_alpha   90.00
_cell.angle_beta   90.00
_cell.angle_gamma   90.00
#
_symmetry.space_group_name_H-M   'P 1'
#
loop_
_entity.id
_entity.type
_entity.pdbx_description
1 polymer ?
#
loop_
_entity_poly.entity_id
_entity_poly.type
_entity_poly.pdbx_seq_one_letter_code
_entity_poly.pdbx_strand_id
1 'polypeptide(L)'
;MDTDQIQRTERGGLIVGLAGERVTSGFKFYAVFQENEEYSVRADGQELGTLVQPPPAGEKIAIAGRVWEVEEVDPKRHIVWCRLTEGRVPAFFGLCPGDIHTHILEKTCEVLCSDTDYPYLMPNARKRLAQARSLAQHSGMTTTPLINLGGSFWALFPWLGTYPFLALERLIRIHAAADIGLTNFETSRPWFIVLRMKASAPEFFRALADAADRVQDPMCYLYPDEVPLFEKYDEALPAELVRKGFACGVLGIDEMRARVKSWAGAFQVGTESAVRLQTEDDRQLSGSPQGAAP
;
A
#
# COMPACT_ATOMS: atom_id res chain seq x y z
N MET A 1 -33.34 -1.21 8.45
CA MET A 1 -34.80 -1.41 8.29
C MET A 1 -35.35 -0.45 7.24
N ASP A 2 -34.74 0.68 7.06
CA ASP A 2 -35.20 1.73 6.13
C ASP A 2 -35.25 1.32 4.65
N THR A 3 -34.53 0.24 4.28
CA THR A 3 -34.45 -0.27 2.91
C THR A 3 -35.35 -1.50 2.65
N ASP A 4 -36.19 -1.89 3.59
CA ASP A 4 -37.08 -3.09 3.52
C ASP A 4 -36.34 -4.41 3.18
N GLN A 5 -35.05 -4.48 3.47
CA GLN A 5 -34.25 -5.70 3.30
C GLN A 5 -34.46 -6.68 4.46
N ILE A 6 -34.67 -6.17 5.67
CA ILE A 6 -34.94 -6.93 6.88
C ILE A 6 -36.18 -6.34 7.58
N GLN A 7 -37.12 -7.18 7.93
CA GLN A 7 -38.34 -6.81 8.67
C GLN A 7 -38.31 -7.41 10.07
N ARG A 8 -38.88 -6.69 11.03
CA ARG A 8 -39.04 -7.15 12.39
C ARG A 8 -40.47 -7.69 12.58
N THR A 9 -40.56 -8.92 13.06
CA THR A 9 -41.87 -9.52 13.40
C THR A 9 -42.43 -8.93 14.70
N GLU A 10 -43.73 -9.08 14.93
CA GLU A 10 -44.38 -8.64 16.17
C GLU A 10 -43.76 -9.26 17.44
N ARG A 11 -43.18 -10.45 17.33
CA ARG A 11 -42.49 -11.15 18.42
C ARG A 11 -41.02 -10.75 18.57
N GLY A 12 -40.54 -9.75 17.81
CA GLY A 12 -39.19 -9.23 17.87
C GLY A 12 -38.16 -10.02 17.05
N GLY A 13 -38.53 -11.08 16.34
CA GLY A 13 -37.68 -11.81 15.43
C GLY A 13 -37.37 -10.98 14.16
N LEU A 14 -36.28 -11.30 13.50
CA LEU A 14 -35.90 -10.70 12.20
C LEU A 14 -36.19 -11.69 11.08
N ILE A 15 -36.82 -11.21 10.03
CA ILE A 15 -37.07 -11.96 8.79
C ILE A 15 -36.57 -11.14 7.60
N VAL A 16 -36.33 -11.81 6.48
CA VAL A 16 -35.99 -11.13 5.21
C VAL A 16 -37.22 -10.35 4.75
N GLY A 17 -37.02 -9.08 4.43
CA GLY A 17 -38.06 -8.22 3.88
C GLY A 17 -38.19 -8.38 2.36
N LEU A 18 -39.20 -7.73 1.77
CA LEU A 18 -39.48 -7.88 0.33
C LEU A 18 -38.32 -7.47 -0.58
N ALA A 19 -37.59 -6.40 -0.22
CA ALA A 19 -36.37 -6.01 -0.94
C ALA A 19 -35.24 -7.00 -0.72
N GLY A 20 -35.12 -7.57 0.49
CA GLY A 20 -34.16 -8.61 0.82
C GLY A 20 -34.41 -9.92 0.07
N GLU A 21 -35.66 -10.33 -0.14
CA GLU A 21 -35.97 -11.51 -0.93
C GLU A 21 -35.51 -11.42 -2.37
N ARG A 22 -35.55 -10.23 -2.97
CA ARG A 22 -35.02 -10.00 -4.33
C ARG A 22 -33.49 -10.20 -4.39
N VAL A 23 -32.78 -9.79 -3.35
CA VAL A 23 -31.33 -9.96 -3.26
C VAL A 23 -30.98 -11.43 -3.01
N THR A 24 -31.66 -12.08 -2.02
CA THR A 24 -31.34 -13.45 -1.60
C THR A 24 -31.81 -14.50 -2.61
N SER A 25 -32.77 -14.21 -3.48
CA SER A 25 -33.20 -15.11 -4.55
C SER A 25 -32.22 -15.19 -5.72
N GLY A 26 -31.30 -14.24 -5.84
CA GLY A 26 -30.30 -14.22 -6.89
C GLY A 26 -29.13 -15.16 -6.62
N PHE A 27 -28.66 -15.90 -7.64
CA PHE A 27 -27.47 -16.76 -7.52
C PHE A 27 -26.22 -15.96 -7.03
N LYS A 28 -26.09 -14.71 -7.45
CA LYS A 28 -25.00 -13.82 -7.03
C LYS A 28 -24.92 -13.63 -5.51
N PHE A 29 -26.03 -13.77 -4.79
CA PHE A 29 -26.07 -13.66 -3.33
C PHE A 29 -25.20 -14.73 -2.66
N TYR A 30 -25.24 -15.96 -3.18
CA TYR A 30 -24.54 -17.11 -2.61
C TYR A 30 -23.10 -17.27 -3.14
N ALA A 31 -22.72 -16.49 -4.15
CA ALA A 31 -21.35 -16.52 -4.68
C ALA A 31 -20.36 -16.00 -3.63
N VAL A 32 -19.41 -16.85 -3.23
CA VAL A 32 -18.38 -16.52 -2.21
C VAL A 32 -17.40 -15.50 -2.74
N PHE A 33 -17.09 -15.58 -4.05
CA PHE A 33 -16.16 -14.65 -4.69
C PHE A 33 -16.90 -13.45 -5.26
N GLN A 34 -16.34 -12.28 -5.05
CA GLN A 34 -16.78 -11.08 -5.74
C GLN A 34 -16.48 -11.26 -7.23
N GLU A 35 -17.50 -11.23 -8.07
CA GLU A 35 -17.30 -11.15 -9.52
C GLU A 35 -16.78 -9.74 -9.83
N ASN A 36 -15.57 -9.65 -10.35
CA ASN A 36 -15.11 -8.41 -10.95
C ASN A 36 -15.95 -8.18 -12.21
N GLU A 37 -16.55 -7.00 -12.32
CA GLU A 37 -17.22 -6.59 -13.54
C GLU A 37 -16.17 -6.43 -14.64
N GLU A 38 -16.24 -7.31 -15.65
CA GLU A 38 -15.32 -7.27 -16.76
C GLU A 38 -15.90 -6.44 -17.90
N TYR A 39 -15.05 -5.61 -18.49
CA TYR A 39 -15.35 -4.86 -19.70
C TYR A 39 -14.91 -5.64 -20.93
N SER A 40 -15.82 -5.90 -21.86
CA SER A 40 -15.50 -6.48 -23.17
C SER A 40 -14.76 -5.45 -24.03
N VAL A 41 -13.53 -5.76 -24.44
CA VAL A 41 -12.74 -4.90 -25.32
C VAL A 41 -13.07 -5.25 -26.78
N ARG A 42 -13.48 -4.27 -27.56
CA ARG A 42 -13.94 -4.45 -28.94
C ARG A 42 -13.23 -3.52 -29.90
N ALA A 43 -12.90 -4.05 -31.07
CA ALA A 43 -12.41 -3.27 -32.20
C ALA A 43 -12.93 -3.88 -33.53
N ASP A 44 -13.31 -3.06 -34.49
CA ASP A 44 -13.79 -3.48 -35.78
C ASP A 44 -14.93 -4.54 -35.77
N GLY A 45 -15.79 -4.43 -34.73
CA GLY A 45 -16.90 -5.36 -34.54
C GLY A 45 -16.52 -6.72 -33.93
N GLN A 46 -15.26 -6.94 -33.58
CA GLN A 46 -14.77 -8.16 -32.93
C GLN A 46 -14.42 -7.90 -31.46
N GLU A 47 -14.65 -8.93 -30.66
CA GLU A 47 -14.19 -8.94 -29.27
C GLU A 47 -12.74 -9.41 -29.20
N LEU A 48 -11.89 -8.63 -28.54
CA LEU A 48 -10.46 -8.89 -28.42
C LEU A 48 -10.10 -9.60 -27.11
N GLY A 49 -10.95 -9.46 -26.09
CA GLY A 49 -10.77 -9.97 -24.74
C GLY A 49 -11.49 -9.12 -23.70
N THR A 50 -11.18 -9.31 -22.43
CA THR A 50 -11.80 -8.58 -21.31
C THR A 50 -10.77 -7.84 -20.48
N LEU A 51 -11.21 -6.76 -19.81
CA LEU A 51 -10.44 -5.99 -18.83
C LEU A 51 -11.32 -5.72 -17.61
N VAL A 52 -10.74 -5.86 -16.42
CA VAL A 52 -11.43 -5.53 -15.16
C VAL A 52 -11.49 -4.00 -14.95
N GLN A 53 -10.43 -3.31 -15.30
CA GLN A 53 -10.34 -1.85 -15.21
C GLN A 53 -9.90 -1.27 -16.55
N PRO A 54 -10.81 -0.67 -17.32
CA PRO A 54 -10.44 -0.03 -18.56
C PRO A 54 -9.69 1.29 -18.25
N PRO A 55 -8.59 1.56 -18.98
CA PRO A 55 -7.98 2.87 -18.93
C PRO A 55 -8.86 3.91 -19.60
N PRO A 56 -8.67 5.20 -19.31
CA PRO A 56 -9.43 6.27 -19.94
C PRO A 56 -9.21 6.32 -21.46
N ALA A 57 -10.17 6.94 -22.18
CA ALA A 57 -10.04 7.18 -23.59
C ALA A 57 -8.77 7.98 -23.94
N GLY A 58 -8.11 7.60 -25.02
CA GLY A 58 -6.82 8.15 -25.45
C GLY A 58 -5.59 7.37 -24.94
N GLU A 59 -5.74 6.48 -23.96
CA GLU A 59 -4.65 5.63 -23.52
C GLU A 59 -4.50 4.37 -24.38
N LYS A 60 -3.29 3.80 -24.37
CA LYS A 60 -2.97 2.61 -25.14
C LYS A 60 -2.95 1.37 -24.26
N ILE A 61 -3.48 0.29 -24.78
CA ILE A 61 -3.49 -1.04 -24.15
C ILE A 61 -2.84 -2.07 -25.04
N ALA A 62 -2.26 -3.11 -24.45
CA ALA A 62 -1.76 -4.28 -25.16
C ALA A 62 -2.71 -5.47 -24.87
N ILE A 63 -3.46 -5.89 -25.87
CA ILE A 63 -4.39 -7.03 -25.78
C ILE A 63 -4.35 -7.83 -27.08
N ALA A 64 -4.57 -9.14 -27.02
CA ALA A 64 -4.52 -10.05 -28.17
C ALA A 64 -3.21 -9.93 -28.99
N GLY A 65 -2.08 -9.65 -28.32
CA GLY A 65 -0.76 -9.54 -28.94
C GLY A 65 -0.53 -8.28 -29.80
N ARG A 66 -1.43 -7.31 -29.73
CA ARG A 66 -1.34 -6.03 -30.47
C ARG A 66 -1.55 -4.86 -29.54
N VAL A 67 -1.20 -3.65 -30.03
CA VAL A 67 -1.40 -2.39 -29.30
C VAL A 67 -2.63 -1.70 -29.84
N TRP A 68 -3.49 -1.26 -28.93
CA TRP A 68 -4.75 -0.62 -29.22
C TRP A 68 -4.84 0.70 -28.44
N GLU A 69 -5.48 1.70 -29.00
CA GLU A 69 -5.82 2.95 -28.36
C GLU A 69 -7.29 2.92 -27.96
N VAL A 70 -7.59 3.21 -26.71
CA VAL A 70 -8.97 3.28 -26.22
C VAL A 70 -9.64 4.52 -26.81
N GLU A 71 -10.72 4.33 -27.57
CA GLU A 71 -11.52 5.42 -28.14
C GLU A 71 -12.64 5.84 -27.20
N GLU A 72 -13.34 4.86 -26.62
CA GLU A 72 -14.50 5.10 -25.78
C GLU A 72 -14.63 3.98 -24.73
N VAL A 73 -15.10 4.35 -23.54
CA VAL A 73 -15.48 3.42 -22.46
C VAL A 73 -16.96 3.63 -22.16
N ASP A 74 -17.78 2.59 -22.35
CA ASP A 74 -19.19 2.56 -21.94
C ASP A 74 -19.35 1.79 -20.61
N PRO A 75 -19.42 2.51 -19.45
CA PRO A 75 -19.54 1.85 -18.15
C PRO A 75 -20.88 1.14 -17.94
N LYS A 76 -21.93 1.54 -18.66
CA LYS A 76 -23.27 0.94 -18.51
C LYS A 76 -23.38 -0.40 -19.20
N ARG A 77 -22.68 -0.56 -20.32
CA ARG A 77 -22.67 -1.80 -21.11
C ARG A 77 -21.45 -2.65 -20.84
N HIS A 78 -20.48 -2.14 -20.07
CA HIS A 78 -19.18 -2.76 -19.82
C HIS A 78 -18.45 -3.07 -21.12
N ILE A 79 -18.38 -2.08 -22.04
CA ILE A 79 -17.69 -2.19 -23.31
C ILE A 79 -16.61 -1.11 -23.41
N VAL A 80 -15.43 -1.52 -23.91
CA VAL A 80 -14.34 -0.64 -24.29
C VAL A 80 -14.15 -0.72 -25.80
N TRP A 81 -14.31 0.39 -26.49
CA TRP A 81 -14.04 0.50 -27.91
C TRP A 81 -12.60 0.93 -28.15
N CYS A 82 -11.91 0.18 -29.00
CA CYS A 82 -10.51 0.40 -29.29
C CYS A 82 -10.24 0.47 -30.78
N ARG A 83 -9.18 1.20 -31.12
CA ARG A 83 -8.61 1.30 -32.45
C ARG A 83 -7.21 0.72 -32.51
N LEU A 84 -6.88 -0.03 -33.54
CA LEU A 84 -5.52 -0.53 -33.76
C LEU A 84 -4.54 0.64 -33.86
N THR A 85 -3.44 0.59 -33.12
CA THR A 85 -2.39 1.61 -33.16
C THR A 85 -1.00 0.98 -33.10
N GLU A 86 0.02 1.75 -33.44
CA GLU A 86 1.40 1.34 -33.30
C GLU A 86 2.01 1.90 -32.03
N GLY A 87 3.01 1.20 -31.51
CA GLY A 87 3.77 1.64 -30.37
C GLY A 87 4.12 0.52 -29.40
N ARG A 88 4.79 0.87 -28.32
CA ARG A 88 5.10 -0.02 -27.21
C ARG A 88 4.28 0.42 -26.01
N VAL A 89 3.48 -0.48 -25.50
CA VAL A 89 2.79 -0.29 -24.21
C VAL A 89 3.35 -1.35 -23.28
N PRO A 90 3.76 -1.00 -22.06
CA PRO A 90 4.06 -2.02 -21.07
C PRO A 90 2.79 -2.86 -20.88
N ALA A 91 2.96 -4.20 -20.81
CA ALA A 91 1.84 -5.07 -20.52
C ALA A 91 1.21 -4.64 -19.20
N PHE A 92 0.02 -4.07 -19.28
CA PHE A 92 -0.75 -3.68 -18.12
C PHE A 92 -1.61 -4.88 -17.70
N PHE A 93 -1.22 -5.54 -16.64
CA PHE A 93 -1.99 -6.65 -16.09
C PHE A 93 -3.12 -6.20 -15.15
N GLY A 94 -3.47 -4.93 -15.18
CA GLY A 94 -4.35 -4.31 -14.21
C GLY A 94 -3.65 -4.07 -12.86
N LEU A 95 -4.27 -3.28 -12.02
CA LEU A 95 -3.93 -3.31 -10.59
C LEU A 95 -4.37 -4.70 -10.11
N CYS A 96 -3.45 -5.50 -9.58
CA CYS A 96 -3.82 -6.76 -8.95
C CYS A 96 -4.86 -6.43 -7.86
N PRO A 97 -6.12 -6.84 -8.00
CA PRO A 97 -7.15 -6.50 -7.01
C PRO A 97 -6.96 -7.28 -5.71
N GLY A 98 -5.94 -8.15 -5.66
CA GLY A 98 -5.64 -8.97 -4.50
C GLY A 98 -4.85 -8.21 -3.45
N ASP A 99 -5.21 -8.45 -2.19
CA ASP A 99 -4.48 -7.94 -1.04
C ASP A 99 -3.20 -8.75 -0.85
N ILE A 100 -2.10 -8.05 -0.64
CA ILE A 100 -0.81 -8.67 -0.35
C ILE A 100 -0.62 -8.65 1.17
N HIS A 101 -0.44 -9.84 1.75
CA HIS A 101 -0.18 -9.97 3.18
C HIS A 101 1.24 -9.51 3.54
N THR A 102 1.43 -8.91 4.71
CA THR A 102 2.72 -8.40 5.19
C THR A 102 3.85 -9.43 5.14
N HIS A 103 3.59 -10.68 5.49
CA HIS A 103 4.62 -11.73 5.43
C HIS A 103 5.23 -11.93 4.03
N ILE A 104 4.49 -11.63 2.97
CA ILE A 104 5.03 -11.68 1.59
C ILE A 104 6.05 -10.57 1.39
N LEU A 105 5.75 -9.35 1.85
CA LEU A 105 6.65 -8.21 1.76
C LEU A 105 7.89 -8.40 2.65
N GLU A 106 7.71 -8.90 3.87
CA GLU A 106 8.81 -9.25 4.78
C GLU A 106 9.69 -10.33 4.18
N LYS A 107 9.10 -11.38 3.59
CA LYS A 107 9.86 -12.43 2.90
C LYS A 107 10.60 -11.90 1.68
N THR A 108 10.02 -10.95 0.97
CA THR A 108 10.69 -10.25 -0.14
C THR A 108 11.91 -9.50 0.38
N CYS A 109 11.80 -8.77 1.48
CA CYS A 109 12.93 -8.10 2.13
C CYS A 109 14.02 -9.11 2.55
N GLU A 110 13.63 -10.19 3.21
CA GLU A 110 14.56 -11.27 3.61
C GLU A 110 15.31 -11.86 2.41
N VAL A 111 14.61 -12.14 1.31
CA VAL A 111 15.22 -12.66 0.07
C VAL A 111 16.22 -11.66 -0.53
N LEU A 112 15.91 -10.37 -0.49
CA LEU A 112 16.80 -9.31 -0.97
C LEU A 112 18.04 -9.13 -0.07
N CYS A 113 17.89 -9.37 1.24
CA CYS A 113 18.98 -9.27 2.22
C CYS A 113 19.87 -10.51 2.29
N SER A 114 19.45 -11.65 1.72
CA SER A 114 20.15 -12.93 1.81
C SER A 114 20.90 -13.27 0.52
N ASP A 115 21.95 -14.09 0.63
CA ASP A 115 22.69 -14.66 -0.50
C ASP A 115 22.25 -16.11 -0.81
N THR A 116 21.11 -16.55 -0.26
CA THR A 116 20.59 -17.91 -0.42
C THR A 116 20.38 -18.23 -1.90
N ASP A 117 20.98 -19.33 -2.39
CA ASP A 117 20.67 -19.85 -3.73
C ASP A 117 19.39 -20.70 -3.68
N TYR A 118 18.53 -20.47 -4.65
CA TYR A 118 17.27 -21.20 -4.81
C TYR A 118 17.39 -22.13 -6.02
N PRO A 119 17.58 -23.44 -5.82
CA PRO A 119 17.87 -24.39 -6.91
C PRO A 119 16.77 -24.50 -7.96
N TYR A 120 15.53 -24.18 -7.60
CA TYR A 120 14.37 -24.18 -8.50
C TYR A 120 14.31 -22.99 -9.47
N LEU A 121 15.16 -21.96 -9.28
CA LEU A 121 15.16 -20.81 -10.16
C LEU A 121 15.85 -21.14 -11.50
N MET A 122 15.22 -20.73 -12.59
CA MET A 122 15.83 -20.77 -13.92
C MET A 122 17.02 -19.78 -14.02
N PRO A 123 17.99 -20.00 -14.92
CA PRO A 123 19.21 -19.15 -15.01
C PRO A 123 18.92 -17.65 -15.18
N ASN A 124 17.91 -17.30 -15.98
CA ASN A 124 17.50 -15.90 -16.15
C ASN A 124 16.89 -15.29 -14.88
N ALA A 125 16.14 -16.06 -14.09
CA ALA A 125 15.56 -15.63 -12.82
C ALA A 125 16.67 -15.44 -11.77
N ARG A 126 17.66 -16.34 -11.70
CA ARG A 126 18.85 -16.19 -10.82
C ARG A 126 19.61 -14.91 -11.14
N LYS A 127 19.84 -14.64 -12.43
CA LYS A 127 20.51 -13.40 -12.86
C LYS A 127 19.74 -12.16 -12.42
N ARG A 128 18.42 -12.13 -12.59
CA ARG A 128 17.58 -11.02 -12.16
C ARG A 128 17.56 -10.86 -10.64
N LEU A 129 17.49 -11.96 -9.88
CA LEU A 129 17.56 -11.91 -8.42
C LEU A 129 18.91 -11.34 -7.95
N ALA A 130 20.02 -11.77 -8.55
CA ALA A 130 21.34 -11.20 -8.23
C ALA A 130 21.42 -9.69 -8.51
N GLN A 131 20.83 -9.23 -9.61
CA GLN A 131 20.75 -7.80 -9.92
C GLN A 131 19.89 -7.04 -8.91
N ALA A 132 18.73 -7.60 -8.51
CA ALA A 132 17.86 -6.99 -7.51
C ALA A 132 18.52 -6.88 -6.13
N ARG A 133 19.23 -7.93 -5.70
CA ARG A 133 20.01 -7.93 -4.46
C ARG A 133 21.11 -6.88 -4.48
N SER A 134 21.88 -6.83 -5.56
CA SER A 134 22.92 -5.82 -5.74
C SER A 134 22.34 -4.41 -5.67
N LEU A 135 21.23 -4.15 -6.32
CA LEU A 135 20.55 -2.85 -6.26
C LEU A 135 20.07 -2.53 -4.84
N ALA A 136 19.45 -3.51 -4.15
CA ALA A 136 18.96 -3.33 -2.79
C ALA A 136 20.08 -3.02 -1.79
N GLN A 137 21.24 -3.68 -1.92
CA GLN A 137 22.42 -3.42 -1.10
C GLN A 137 23.00 -2.03 -1.38
N HIS A 138 23.22 -1.68 -2.67
CA HIS A 138 23.79 -0.40 -3.05
C HIS A 138 22.88 0.80 -2.71
N SER A 139 21.58 0.62 -2.77
CA SER A 139 20.63 1.68 -2.38
C SER A 139 20.47 1.86 -0.87
N GLY A 140 20.94 0.91 -0.06
CA GLY A 140 20.78 0.93 1.39
C GLY A 140 19.41 0.44 1.89
N MET A 141 18.51 -0.03 1.01
CA MET A 141 17.15 -0.48 1.42
C MET A 141 17.16 -1.74 2.28
N THR A 142 18.30 -2.44 2.38
CA THR A 142 18.51 -3.58 3.26
C THR A 142 18.89 -3.17 4.69
N THR A 143 19.30 -1.91 4.90
CA THR A 143 19.75 -1.40 6.21
C THR A 143 18.81 -0.39 6.82
N THR A 144 18.09 0.37 6.00
CA THR A 144 17.11 1.35 6.46
C THR A 144 15.86 1.33 5.60
N PRO A 145 14.66 1.43 6.19
CA PRO A 145 13.42 1.53 5.42
C PRO A 145 13.27 2.88 4.69
N LEU A 146 14.01 3.91 5.08
CA LEU A 146 13.94 5.26 4.52
C LEU A 146 15.24 5.64 3.82
N ILE A 147 15.18 5.86 2.51
CA ILE A 147 16.33 6.15 1.66
C ILE A 147 16.22 7.59 1.14
N ASN A 148 17.32 8.36 1.25
CA ASN A 148 17.40 9.67 0.64
C ASN A 148 17.67 9.57 -0.87
N LEU A 149 16.77 10.13 -1.68
CA LEU A 149 16.90 10.17 -3.15
C LEU A 149 17.63 11.42 -3.67
N GLY A 150 18.02 12.30 -2.77
CA GLY A 150 18.66 13.58 -3.06
C GLY A 150 17.84 14.77 -2.55
N GLY A 151 18.50 15.73 -1.92
CA GLY A 151 17.87 16.90 -1.33
C GLY A 151 16.78 16.51 -0.30
N SER A 152 15.58 17.01 -0.52
CA SER A 152 14.41 16.75 0.36
C SER A 152 13.53 15.57 -0.09
N PHE A 153 13.96 14.78 -1.10
CA PHE A 153 13.22 13.62 -1.58
C PHE A 153 13.67 12.34 -0.89
N TRP A 154 12.69 11.53 -0.50
CA TRP A 154 12.90 10.28 0.23
C TRP A 154 12.01 9.17 -0.32
N ALA A 155 12.50 7.94 -0.26
CA ALA A 155 11.72 6.73 -0.54
C ALA A 155 11.61 5.88 0.74
N LEU A 156 10.39 5.57 1.15
CA LEU A 156 10.10 4.70 2.29
C LEU A 156 9.64 3.34 1.78
N PHE A 157 10.32 2.28 2.21
CA PHE A 157 10.00 0.88 1.96
C PHE A 157 9.50 0.24 3.26
N PRO A 158 8.20 0.23 3.52
CA PRO A 158 7.69 -0.15 4.83
C PRO A 158 7.63 -1.66 5.07
N TRP A 159 7.67 -2.47 4.01
CA TRP A 159 7.52 -3.93 4.07
C TRP A 159 6.24 -4.36 4.79
N LEU A 160 5.16 -3.63 4.56
CA LEU A 160 3.82 -3.85 5.08
C LEU A 160 2.90 -4.32 3.97
N GLY A 161 1.93 -5.17 4.31
CA GLY A 161 0.88 -5.59 3.40
C GLY A 161 -0.07 -4.44 3.02
N THR A 162 -1.02 -4.73 2.14
CA THR A 162 -1.89 -3.71 1.52
C THR A 162 -2.59 -2.82 2.55
N TYR A 163 -3.23 -3.38 3.56
CA TYR A 163 -4.00 -2.60 4.52
C TYR A 163 -3.14 -1.87 5.58
N PRO A 164 -2.14 -2.50 6.21
CA PRO A 164 -1.23 -1.77 7.08
C PRO A 164 -0.43 -0.68 6.35
N PHE A 165 -0.11 -0.88 5.06
CA PHE A 165 0.47 0.15 4.21
C PHE A 165 -0.49 1.34 4.03
N LEU A 166 -1.78 1.05 3.76
CA LEU A 166 -2.81 2.07 3.64
C LEU A 166 -3.02 2.84 4.96
N ALA A 167 -2.93 2.16 6.11
CA ALA A 167 -2.96 2.83 7.41
C ALA A 167 -1.74 3.75 7.62
N LEU A 168 -0.55 3.31 7.21
CA LEU A 168 0.67 4.12 7.26
C LEU A 168 0.59 5.35 6.36
N GLU A 169 0.06 5.20 5.14
CA GLU A 169 -0.19 6.31 4.22
C GLU A 169 -1.05 7.38 4.88
N ARG A 170 -2.13 6.97 5.56
CA ARG A 170 -3.05 7.85 6.26
C ARG A 170 -2.43 8.49 7.49
N LEU A 171 -1.66 7.73 8.26
CA LEU A 171 -0.89 8.28 9.39
C LEU A 171 0.01 9.42 8.92
N ILE A 172 0.76 9.22 7.85
CA ILE A 172 1.68 10.22 7.30
C ILE A 172 0.91 11.46 6.80
N ARG A 173 -0.13 11.25 5.97
CA ARG A 173 -0.83 12.35 5.30
C ARG A 173 -1.74 13.15 6.23
N ILE A 174 -2.42 12.48 7.14
CA ILE A 174 -3.43 13.11 8.00
C ILE A 174 -2.80 13.63 9.30
N HIS A 175 -1.88 12.87 9.89
CA HIS A 175 -1.47 13.11 11.27
C HIS A 175 -0.02 13.55 11.46
N ALA A 176 0.88 13.24 10.50
CA ALA A 176 2.30 13.60 10.60
C ALA A 176 2.75 14.61 9.56
N ALA A 177 1.93 14.94 8.56
CA ALA A 177 2.32 15.79 7.43
C ALA A 177 2.90 17.16 7.85
N ALA A 178 2.27 17.81 8.82
CA ALA A 178 2.72 19.11 9.33
C ALA A 178 4.05 18.97 10.10
N ASP A 179 4.18 17.95 10.94
CA ASP A 179 5.33 17.72 11.81
C ASP A 179 6.60 17.44 10.99
N ILE A 180 6.47 16.74 9.85
CA ILE A 180 7.59 16.42 8.95
C ILE A 180 7.81 17.47 7.85
N GLY A 181 6.94 18.48 7.73
CA GLY A 181 6.98 19.46 6.65
C GLY A 181 6.80 18.81 5.27
N LEU A 182 5.79 17.94 5.14
CA LEU A 182 5.47 17.21 3.91
C LEU A 182 5.00 18.16 2.81
N THR A 183 5.59 18.07 1.61
CA THR A 183 5.23 18.91 0.47
C THR A 183 4.83 18.13 -0.78
N ASN A 184 5.26 16.88 -0.91
CA ASN A 184 4.83 15.95 -1.96
C ASN A 184 4.71 14.54 -1.40
N PHE A 185 3.79 13.76 -1.95
CA PHE A 185 3.50 12.41 -1.48
C PHE A 185 2.94 11.56 -2.62
N GLU A 186 3.67 10.54 -3.02
CA GLU A 186 3.31 9.59 -4.06
C GLU A 186 3.45 8.15 -3.53
N THR A 187 2.56 7.26 -3.92
CA THR A 187 2.57 5.88 -3.46
C THR A 187 2.55 4.88 -4.60
N SER A 188 3.31 3.81 -4.45
CA SER A 188 3.18 2.57 -5.20
C SER A 188 2.81 1.47 -4.21
N ARG A 189 1.51 1.26 -3.99
CA ARG A 189 0.99 0.31 -2.99
C ARG A 189 1.23 -1.13 -3.39
N PRO A 190 1.61 -2.01 -2.45
CA PRO A 190 2.08 -1.75 -1.10
C PRO A 190 3.62 -1.68 -1.00
N TRP A 191 4.30 -1.28 -2.08
CA TRP A 191 5.74 -1.43 -2.24
C TRP A 191 6.56 -0.31 -1.59
N PHE A 192 6.24 0.95 -1.93
CA PHE A 192 6.98 2.10 -1.44
C PHE A 192 6.17 3.40 -1.47
N ILE A 193 6.64 4.37 -0.72
CA ILE A 193 6.14 5.74 -0.69
C ILE A 193 7.30 6.66 -1.06
N VAL A 194 7.10 7.53 -2.04
CA VAL A 194 7.99 8.65 -2.32
C VAL A 194 7.42 9.91 -1.69
N LEU A 195 8.23 10.58 -0.90
CA LEU A 195 7.82 11.79 -0.20
C LEU A 195 8.90 12.88 -0.28
N ARG A 196 8.44 14.12 -0.30
CA ARG A 196 9.29 15.30 -0.17
C ARG A 196 8.98 15.95 1.15
N MET A 197 9.96 15.99 2.06
CA MET A 197 9.79 16.51 3.41
C MET A 197 10.99 17.37 3.83
N LYS A 198 10.79 18.18 4.86
CA LYS A 198 11.84 19.01 5.48
C LYS A 198 12.56 18.27 6.59
N ALA A 199 11.88 17.34 7.26
CA ALA A 199 12.43 16.59 8.38
C ALA A 199 13.58 15.68 7.95
N SER A 200 14.54 15.49 8.84
CA SER A 200 15.57 14.46 8.75
C SER A 200 14.98 13.07 9.01
N ALA A 201 15.73 12.00 8.70
CA ALA A 201 15.25 10.63 8.95
C ALA A 201 14.91 10.35 10.42
N PRO A 202 15.72 10.73 11.42
CA PRO A 202 15.35 10.55 12.83
C PRO A 202 14.10 11.34 13.26
N GLU A 203 13.96 12.57 12.77
CA GLU A 203 12.77 13.39 13.02
C GLU A 203 11.51 12.79 12.40
N PHE A 204 11.63 12.25 11.19
CA PHE A 204 10.53 11.54 10.50
C PHE A 204 10.03 10.35 11.34
N PHE A 205 10.91 9.45 11.75
CA PHE A 205 10.49 8.27 12.53
C PHE A 205 9.93 8.64 13.89
N ARG A 206 10.48 9.67 14.53
CA ARG A 206 9.93 10.20 15.78
C ARG A 206 8.53 10.76 15.57
N ALA A 207 8.33 11.61 14.57
CA ALA A 207 7.02 12.19 14.28
C ALA A 207 5.97 11.12 13.98
N LEU A 208 6.34 10.03 13.26
CA LEU A 208 5.44 8.91 13.03
C LEU A 208 5.08 8.17 14.32
N ALA A 209 6.06 7.92 15.19
CA ALA A 209 5.82 7.24 16.46
C ALA A 209 4.90 8.08 17.37
N ASP A 210 5.18 9.38 17.47
CA ASP A 210 4.37 10.32 18.24
C ASP A 210 2.94 10.42 17.70
N ALA A 211 2.77 10.45 16.38
CA ALA A 211 1.47 10.43 15.73
C ALA A 211 0.72 9.12 15.99
N ALA A 212 1.39 7.98 15.90
CA ALA A 212 0.81 6.66 16.16
C ALA A 212 0.36 6.48 17.61
N ASP A 213 1.09 7.09 18.56
CA ASP A 213 0.72 7.08 19.98
C ASP A 213 -0.40 8.08 20.32
N ARG A 214 -0.45 9.21 19.63
CA ARG A 214 -1.48 10.25 19.81
C ARG A 214 -2.84 9.81 19.25
N VAL A 215 -2.87 9.15 18.10
CA VAL A 215 -4.10 8.79 17.37
C VAL A 215 -4.56 7.39 17.77
N GLN A 216 -5.41 7.28 18.77
CA GLN A 216 -5.89 5.99 19.28
C GLN A 216 -7.19 5.52 18.61
N ASP A 217 -8.09 6.45 18.23
CA ASP A 217 -9.35 6.11 17.58
C ASP A 217 -9.12 5.71 16.10
N PRO A 218 -9.46 4.48 15.70
CA PRO A 218 -9.37 4.02 14.31
C PRO A 218 -10.12 4.92 13.31
N MET A 219 -11.21 5.57 13.73
CA MET A 219 -12.00 6.44 12.86
C MET A 219 -11.22 7.68 12.39
N CYS A 220 -10.21 8.11 13.16
CA CYS A 220 -9.35 9.22 12.78
C CYS A 220 -8.45 8.92 11.57
N TYR A 221 -8.30 7.67 11.17
CA TYR A 221 -7.58 7.29 9.97
C TYR A 221 -8.44 7.39 8.69
N LEU A 222 -9.72 7.70 8.78
CA LEU A 222 -10.60 7.88 7.63
C LEU A 222 -10.67 9.35 7.21
N TYR A 223 -10.72 9.60 5.90
CA TYR A 223 -11.05 10.93 5.40
C TYR A 223 -12.51 11.28 5.73
N PRO A 224 -12.87 12.57 5.89
CA PRO A 224 -14.19 12.99 6.38
C PRO A 224 -15.36 12.37 5.62
N ASP A 225 -15.34 12.39 4.30
CA ASP A 225 -16.45 11.94 3.43
C ASP A 225 -16.21 10.56 2.82
N GLU A 226 -15.19 9.85 3.28
CA GLU A 226 -14.85 8.53 2.74
C GLU A 226 -15.79 7.46 3.27
N VAL A 227 -16.41 6.70 2.35
CA VAL A 227 -17.14 5.46 2.64
C VAL A 227 -16.47 4.34 1.86
N PRO A 228 -15.48 3.65 2.44
CA PRO A 228 -14.72 2.62 1.75
C PRO A 228 -15.54 1.34 1.63
N LEU A 229 -16.02 1.04 0.43
CA LEU A 229 -16.67 -0.24 0.15
C LEU A 229 -15.59 -1.31 0.01
N PHE A 230 -15.61 -2.33 0.84
CA PHE A 230 -14.61 -3.40 0.89
C PHE A 230 -15.22 -4.80 0.89
N GLU A 231 -16.53 -4.89 1.18
CA GLU A 231 -17.28 -6.13 1.16
C GLU A 231 -18.45 -6.05 0.16
N LYS A 232 -18.87 -7.21 -0.32
CA LYS A 232 -19.88 -7.35 -1.38
C LYS A 232 -21.22 -6.63 -1.12
N TYR A 233 -21.60 -6.48 0.13
CA TYR A 233 -22.90 -5.92 0.52
C TYR A 233 -22.81 -4.60 1.26
N ASP A 234 -21.66 -3.95 1.24
CA ASP A 234 -21.43 -2.68 1.94
C ASP A 234 -22.39 -1.57 1.48
N GLU A 235 -22.78 -1.58 0.20
CA GLU A 235 -23.75 -0.63 -0.34
C GLU A 235 -25.13 -0.73 0.32
N ALA A 236 -25.46 -1.89 0.90
CA ALA A 236 -26.71 -2.11 1.61
C ALA A 236 -26.65 -1.68 3.10
N LEU A 237 -25.47 -1.32 3.58
CA LEU A 237 -25.24 -0.93 4.97
C LEU A 237 -25.24 0.60 5.13
N PRO A 238 -25.63 1.12 6.32
CA PRO A 238 -25.41 2.53 6.63
C PRO A 238 -23.93 2.90 6.54
N ALA A 239 -23.63 4.04 5.94
CA ALA A 239 -22.26 4.52 5.70
C ALA A 239 -21.40 4.53 6.99
N GLU A 240 -22.00 4.87 8.13
CA GLU A 240 -21.31 4.87 9.43
C GLU A 240 -20.81 3.48 9.83
N LEU A 241 -21.62 2.43 9.58
CA LEU A 241 -21.24 1.05 9.86
C LEU A 241 -20.11 0.57 8.93
N VAL A 242 -20.18 0.89 7.64
CA VAL A 242 -19.13 0.58 6.66
C VAL A 242 -17.83 1.26 7.07
N ARG A 243 -17.86 2.55 7.38
CA ARG A 243 -16.71 3.31 7.86
C ARG A 243 -16.07 2.67 9.10
N LYS A 244 -16.89 2.32 10.10
CA LYS A 244 -16.43 1.68 11.33
C LYS A 244 -15.86 0.28 11.08
N GLY A 245 -16.52 -0.52 10.26
CA GLY A 245 -16.06 -1.85 9.86
C GLY A 245 -14.69 -1.79 9.18
N PHE A 246 -14.51 -0.86 8.26
CA PHE A 246 -13.23 -0.66 7.57
C PHE A 246 -12.13 -0.18 8.52
N ALA A 247 -12.39 0.85 9.31
CA ALA A 247 -11.39 1.41 10.22
C ALA A 247 -10.92 0.42 11.29
N CYS A 248 -11.86 -0.33 11.89
CA CYS A 248 -11.57 -1.24 13.00
C CYS A 248 -11.19 -2.66 12.56
N GLY A 249 -11.66 -3.11 11.39
CA GLY A 249 -11.51 -4.51 10.96
C GLY A 249 -10.56 -4.72 9.78
N VAL A 250 -10.34 -3.72 8.95
CA VAL A 250 -9.61 -3.89 7.68
C VAL A 250 -8.27 -3.17 7.64
N LEU A 251 -8.20 -1.93 8.11
CA LEU A 251 -7.02 -1.06 7.95
C LEU A 251 -5.70 -1.58 8.55
N GLY A 252 -5.67 -2.63 9.37
CA GLY A 252 -4.43 -3.16 9.94
C GLY A 252 -3.63 -2.15 10.77
N ILE A 253 -4.30 -1.28 11.51
CA ILE A 253 -3.71 -0.16 12.27
C ILE A 253 -2.70 -0.67 13.32
N ASP A 254 -3.01 -1.75 14.00
CA ASP A 254 -2.12 -2.28 15.06
C ASP A 254 -0.82 -2.82 14.48
N GLU A 255 -0.86 -3.46 13.33
CA GLU A 255 0.33 -3.94 12.62
C GLU A 255 1.18 -2.76 12.13
N MET A 256 0.57 -1.73 11.58
CA MET A 256 1.24 -0.49 11.18
C MET A 256 1.90 0.19 12.38
N ARG A 257 1.20 0.31 13.52
CA ARG A 257 1.77 0.88 14.76
C ARG A 257 2.97 0.11 15.27
N ALA A 258 2.88 -1.23 15.29
CA ALA A 258 3.98 -2.08 15.67
C ALA A 258 5.22 -1.84 14.80
N ARG A 259 5.03 -1.71 13.49
CA ARG A 259 6.09 -1.41 12.53
C ARG A 259 6.73 -0.04 12.78
N VAL A 260 5.93 1.00 12.94
CA VAL A 260 6.40 2.37 13.21
C VAL A 260 7.21 2.42 14.53
N LYS A 261 6.73 1.76 15.57
CA LYS A 261 7.45 1.67 16.85
C LYS A 261 8.78 0.93 16.75
N SER A 262 8.83 -0.12 15.95
CA SER A 262 10.09 -0.86 15.69
C SER A 262 11.16 0.02 15.04
N TRP A 263 10.76 0.88 14.11
CA TRP A 263 11.69 1.83 13.47
C TRP A 263 12.20 2.88 14.46
N ALA A 264 11.32 3.49 15.24
CA ALA A 264 11.71 4.50 16.24
C ALA A 264 12.71 3.93 17.27
N GLY A 265 12.49 2.69 17.73
CA GLY A 265 13.42 2.00 18.65
C GLY A 265 14.79 1.73 18.02
N ALA A 266 14.84 1.29 16.78
CA ALA A 266 16.09 1.02 16.07
C ALA A 266 16.93 2.29 15.87
N PHE A 267 16.31 3.42 15.57
CA PHE A 267 17.00 4.70 15.40
C PHE A 267 17.47 5.31 16.72
N GLN A 268 16.78 5.09 17.84
CA GLN A 268 17.23 5.54 19.17
C GLN A 268 18.51 4.82 19.60
N VAL A 269 18.55 3.49 19.45
CA VAL A 269 19.73 2.68 19.79
C VAL A 269 20.93 3.05 18.93
N GLY A 270 20.74 3.31 17.63
CA GLY A 270 21.79 3.75 16.71
C GLY A 270 22.39 5.12 17.09
N THR A 271 21.57 6.06 17.54
CA THR A 271 22.00 7.40 17.97
C THR A 271 22.77 7.35 19.29
N GLU A 272 22.34 6.54 20.25
CA GLU A 272 23.05 6.36 21.53
C GLU A 272 24.41 5.68 21.33
N SER A 273 24.51 4.71 20.41
CA SER A 273 25.77 4.05 20.08
C SER A 273 26.74 5.01 19.40
N ALA A 274 26.28 5.86 18.48
CA ALA A 274 27.10 6.87 17.81
C ALA A 274 27.59 7.95 18.80
N VAL A 275 26.75 8.38 19.74
CA VAL A 275 27.14 9.36 20.78
C VAL A 275 28.15 8.75 21.75
N ARG A 276 28.05 7.47 22.09
CA ARG A 276 29.04 6.79 22.94
C ARG A 276 30.40 6.68 22.28
N LEU A 277 30.45 6.35 21.00
CA LEU A 277 31.71 6.26 20.23
C LEU A 277 32.40 7.64 20.14
N GLN A 278 31.65 8.70 19.90
CA GLN A 278 32.22 10.07 19.86
C GLN A 278 32.73 10.52 21.22
N THR A 279 32.06 10.18 22.32
CA THR A 279 32.52 10.52 23.68
C THR A 279 33.72 9.71 24.12
N GLU A 280 33.94 8.50 23.59
CA GLU A 280 35.15 7.71 23.86
C GLU A 280 36.35 8.24 23.05
N ASP A 281 36.17 8.64 21.78
CA ASP A 281 37.20 9.28 20.97
C ASP A 281 37.65 10.64 21.57
N ASP A 282 36.73 11.48 22.00
CA ASP A 282 37.04 12.76 22.65
C ASP A 282 37.81 12.58 23.96
N ARG A 283 37.54 11.51 24.72
CA ARG A 283 38.31 11.18 25.93
C ARG A 283 39.73 10.66 25.67
N GLN A 284 39.90 9.94 24.54
CA GLN A 284 41.23 9.48 24.12
C GLN A 284 42.12 10.63 23.57
N LEU A 285 41.52 11.63 22.92
CA LEU A 285 42.22 12.81 22.45
C LEU A 285 42.60 13.81 23.52
N SER A 286 41.87 13.84 24.66
CA SER A 286 42.16 14.74 25.77
C SER A 286 43.13 14.17 26.80
N GLY A 287 43.57 12.92 26.65
CA GLY A 287 44.45 12.19 27.60
C GLY A 287 45.93 12.15 27.27
N SER A 288 46.46 13.06 26.43
CA SER A 288 47.89 13.12 26.15
C SER A 288 48.67 13.65 27.38
N PRO A 289 49.62 12.91 27.95
CA PRO A 289 50.41 13.37 29.10
C PRO A 289 51.37 14.47 28.66
N GLN A 290 51.33 15.60 29.34
CA GLN A 290 52.39 16.63 29.24
C GLN A 290 53.69 15.99 29.69
N GLY A 291 54.60 15.86 28.74
CA GLY A 291 55.92 15.31 28.93
C GLY A 291 56.77 16.17 29.90
N ALA A 292 57.41 15.49 30.77
CA ALA A 292 58.50 16.02 31.58
C ALA A 292 59.67 16.40 30.68
N ALA A 293 60.18 17.60 30.85
CA ALA A 293 61.48 17.99 30.37
C ALA A 293 62.46 18.09 31.54
N PRO A 294 63.76 17.77 31.31
CA PRO A 294 64.77 17.79 32.35
C PRO A 294 65.20 19.22 32.72
#